data_1b5bfa8d265804bbb8a3a69d484a1491
#
_entry.id   1b5bfa8d265804bbb8a3a69d484a1491
#
_cell.length_a   1.000
_cell.length_b   1.000
_cell.length_c   1.000
_cell.angle_alpha   90.00
_cell.angle_beta   90.00
_cell.angle_gamma   90.00
#
_symmetry.space_group_name_H-M   'P 1'
#
loop_
_entity.id
_entity.type
_entity.pdbx_description
1 polymer ?
#
loop_
_entity_poly.entity_id
_entity_poly.type
_entity_poly.pdbx_seq_one_letter_code
_entity_poly.pdbx_strand_id
1 'polypeptide(L)'
;MLNELDKELEARGLRFTRYADDCVIAVKSEASAKRVMRTISDWIQRKLGLKVNMTKTRITRPQKLKYLGFGFYKDSNAKEWKCRPHQDSVKKFKSRLKELTCRKTPGTVTGKIAKINQVTRGWINYFALGSMKTAMAEIDEHLRTRLRVIIWKQWKVPKKREWGLLKLGVVTYWAKRTSQWGDHYQFVATKSCLKRAVSKEVLARAGLVSCLDYYSERHALKLC
;
A
#
# COMPACT_ATOMS: atom_id res chain seq x y z
N MET A 1 -12.38 -15.52 28.53
CA MET A 1 -12.70 -16.53 27.50
C MET A 1 -11.53 -16.79 26.56
N LEU A 2 -11.10 -15.88 25.69
CA LEU A 2 -9.94 -16.14 24.78
C LEU A 2 -8.58 -16.20 25.50
N ASN A 3 -8.44 -15.60 26.67
CA ASN A 3 -7.25 -15.75 27.53
C ASN A 3 -7.03 -17.22 27.99
N GLU A 4 -8.12 -18.00 28.13
CA GLU A 4 -8.02 -19.44 28.43
C GLU A 4 -7.42 -20.22 27.25
N LEU A 5 -7.73 -19.78 26.01
CA LEU A 5 -7.09 -20.35 24.82
C LEU A 5 -5.58 -20.07 24.82
N ASP A 6 -5.17 -18.85 25.17
CA ASP A 6 -3.75 -18.50 25.23
C ASP A 6 -3.01 -19.39 26.24
N LYS A 7 -3.56 -19.55 27.47
CA LYS A 7 -3.00 -20.44 28.48
C LYS A 7 -2.89 -21.88 28.02
N GLU A 8 -3.91 -22.38 27.32
CA GLU A 8 -3.89 -23.74 26.76
C GLU A 8 -2.83 -23.93 25.69
N LEU A 9 -2.66 -22.92 24.79
CA LEU A 9 -1.61 -22.95 23.76
C LEU A 9 -0.21 -22.92 24.38
N GLU A 10 -0.02 -22.10 25.43
CA GLU A 10 1.22 -22.02 26.22
C GLU A 10 1.51 -23.35 26.95
N ALA A 11 0.52 -23.91 27.64
CA ALA A 11 0.64 -25.20 28.34
C ALA A 11 1.03 -26.35 27.41
N ARG A 12 0.60 -26.30 26.13
CA ARG A 12 1.01 -27.24 25.09
C ARG A 12 2.36 -26.95 24.47
N GLY A 13 3.05 -25.87 24.86
CA GLY A 13 4.33 -25.42 24.28
C GLY A 13 4.23 -24.99 22.82
N LEU A 14 3.05 -24.55 22.38
CA LEU A 14 2.83 -24.11 21.02
C LEU A 14 3.24 -22.65 20.83
N ARG A 15 3.94 -22.38 19.73
CA ARG A 15 4.26 -20.99 19.34
C ARG A 15 3.08 -20.41 18.60
N PHE A 16 2.50 -19.36 19.12
CA PHE A 16 1.35 -18.71 18.52
C PHE A 16 1.43 -17.18 18.61
N THR A 17 0.61 -16.52 17.81
CA THR A 17 0.31 -15.10 17.88
C THR A 17 -1.18 -14.90 17.68
N ARG A 18 -1.82 -14.18 18.60
CA ARG A 18 -3.25 -13.90 18.52
C ARG A 18 -3.51 -12.39 18.57
N TYR A 19 -4.43 -11.95 17.74
CA TYR A 19 -4.98 -10.60 17.76
C TYR A 19 -6.51 -10.72 17.66
N ALA A 20 -7.19 -10.41 18.75
CA ALA A 20 -8.63 -10.65 18.88
C ALA A 20 -8.99 -12.11 18.52
N ASP A 21 -9.82 -12.31 17.51
CA ASP A 21 -10.27 -13.63 17.05
C ASP A 21 -9.29 -14.30 16.07
N ASP A 22 -8.35 -13.52 15.49
CA ASP A 22 -7.36 -14.04 14.55
C ASP A 22 -6.18 -14.64 15.31
N CYS A 23 -5.98 -15.97 15.18
CA CYS A 23 -4.87 -16.69 15.80
C CYS A 23 -4.05 -17.44 14.74
N VAL A 24 -2.72 -17.33 14.85
CA VAL A 24 -1.76 -18.09 14.04
C VAL A 24 -0.92 -18.96 14.94
N ILE A 25 -0.91 -20.26 14.69
CA ILE A 25 -0.10 -21.24 15.44
C ILE A 25 0.96 -21.79 14.50
N ALA A 26 2.22 -21.69 14.91
CA ALA A 26 3.36 -22.14 14.13
C ALA A 26 3.80 -23.56 14.59
N VAL A 27 3.94 -24.47 13.63
CA VAL A 27 4.38 -25.85 13.86
C VAL A 27 5.40 -26.29 12.83
N LYS A 28 6.18 -27.35 13.12
CA LYS A 28 7.30 -27.78 12.27
C LYS A 28 6.87 -28.58 11.03
N SER A 29 5.71 -29.27 11.06
CA SER A 29 5.27 -30.14 9.98
C SER A 29 3.78 -30.03 9.69
N GLU A 30 3.37 -30.39 8.49
CA GLU A 30 1.95 -30.41 8.10
C GLU A 30 1.14 -31.43 8.91
N ALA A 31 1.72 -32.59 9.23
CA ALA A 31 1.06 -33.59 10.11
C ALA A 31 0.78 -33.01 11.51
N SER A 32 1.77 -32.28 12.08
CA SER A 32 1.57 -31.59 13.35
C SER A 32 0.51 -30.49 13.21
N ALA A 33 0.47 -29.77 12.10
CA ALA A 33 -0.55 -28.73 11.88
C ALA A 33 -1.96 -29.32 11.85
N LYS A 34 -2.18 -30.43 11.15
CA LYS A 34 -3.47 -31.13 11.10
C LYS A 34 -3.92 -31.59 12.49
N ARG A 35 -2.99 -32.19 13.26
CA ARG A 35 -3.26 -32.63 14.63
C ARG A 35 -3.62 -31.47 15.56
N VAL A 36 -2.81 -30.40 15.56
CA VAL A 36 -3.04 -29.21 16.39
C VAL A 36 -4.37 -28.53 16.02
N MET A 37 -4.64 -28.36 14.73
CA MET A 37 -5.89 -27.76 14.27
C MET A 37 -7.11 -28.53 14.80
N ARG A 38 -7.10 -29.87 14.70
CA ARG A 38 -8.19 -30.70 15.23
C ARG A 38 -8.31 -30.58 16.75
N THR A 39 -7.22 -30.82 17.48
CA THR A 39 -7.26 -30.87 18.95
C THR A 39 -7.57 -29.51 19.59
N ILE A 40 -7.13 -28.42 18.99
CA ILE A 40 -7.45 -27.06 19.48
C ILE A 40 -8.91 -26.69 19.12
N SER A 41 -9.38 -27.03 17.92
CA SER A 41 -10.79 -26.81 17.57
C SER A 41 -11.75 -27.57 18.52
N ASP A 42 -11.44 -28.82 18.80
CA ASP A 42 -12.22 -29.66 19.75
C ASP A 42 -12.18 -29.08 21.18
N TRP A 43 -11.03 -28.57 21.61
CA TRP A 43 -10.88 -27.96 22.92
C TRP A 43 -11.69 -26.65 23.01
N ILE A 44 -11.60 -25.75 21.98
CA ILE A 44 -12.38 -24.51 21.92
C ILE A 44 -13.87 -24.80 22.02
N GLN A 45 -14.36 -25.81 21.31
CA GLN A 45 -15.77 -26.17 21.32
C GLN A 45 -16.19 -26.70 22.68
N ARG A 46 -15.41 -27.64 23.29
CA ARG A 46 -15.74 -28.26 24.57
C ARG A 46 -15.60 -27.35 25.78
N LYS A 47 -14.54 -26.55 25.84
CA LYS A 47 -14.20 -25.73 27.02
C LYS A 47 -14.79 -24.32 26.94
N LEU A 48 -14.82 -23.71 25.75
CA LEU A 48 -15.28 -22.35 25.59
C LEU A 48 -16.69 -22.23 24.99
N GLY A 49 -17.27 -23.36 24.53
CA GLY A 49 -18.58 -23.36 23.86
C GLY A 49 -18.56 -22.59 22.52
N LEU A 50 -17.36 -22.27 21.98
CA LEU A 50 -17.22 -21.48 20.76
C LEU A 50 -17.06 -22.38 19.54
N LYS A 51 -17.63 -21.95 18.41
CA LYS A 51 -17.53 -22.65 17.14
C LYS A 51 -16.42 -22.04 16.27
N VAL A 52 -15.43 -22.87 15.92
CA VAL A 52 -14.34 -22.45 15.02
C VAL A 52 -14.86 -22.35 13.59
N ASN A 53 -14.58 -21.25 12.91
CA ASN A 53 -14.96 -21.05 11.52
C ASN A 53 -14.01 -21.83 10.59
N MET A 54 -14.39 -23.04 10.22
CA MET A 54 -13.58 -23.95 9.38
C MET A 54 -13.39 -23.47 7.96
N THR A 55 -14.21 -22.54 7.44
CA THR A 55 -14.02 -21.97 6.11
C THR A 55 -12.88 -20.94 6.07
N LYS A 56 -12.62 -20.28 7.21
CA LYS A 56 -11.51 -19.32 7.37
C LYS A 56 -10.26 -19.98 7.95
N THR A 57 -10.40 -21.06 8.72
CA THR A 57 -9.28 -21.79 9.34
C THR A 57 -8.60 -22.67 8.31
N ARG A 58 -7.29 -22.51 8.14
CA ARG A 58 -6.55 -23.27 7.13
C ARG A 58 -5.12 -23.51 7.56
N ILE A 59 -4.56 -24.63 7.12
CA ILE A 59 -3.14 -24.94 7.21
C ILE A 59 -2.46 -24.35 5.99
N THR A 60 -1.38 -23.59 6.20
CA THR A 60 -0.67 -22.94 5.11
C THR A 60 0.82 -22.83 5.40
N ARG A 61 1.63 -22.75 4.36
CA ARG A 61 3.06 -22.41 4.49
C ARG A 61 3.21 -20.92 4.77
N PRO A 62 4.27 -20.49 5.50
CA PRO A 62 4.48 -19.07 5.83
C PRO A 62 4.41 -18.11 4.64
N GLN A 63 4.90 -18.51 3.45
CA GLN A 63 4.86 -17.68 2.24
C GLN A 63 3.45 -17.37 1.74
N LYS A 64 2.47 -18.23 2.05
CA LYS A 64 1.06 -18.07 1.68
C LYS A 64 0.21 -17.52 2.82
N LEU A 65 0.83 -17.31 3.99
CA LEU A 65 0.15 -16.75 5.16
C LEU A 65 -0.18 -15.28 4.92
N LYS A 66 -1.43 -14.94 5.25
CA LYS A 66 -1.87 -13.55 5.39
C LYS A 66 -2.36 -13.35 6.81
N TYR A 67 -1.69 -12.47 7.56
CA TYR A 67 -2.06 -12.14 8.94
C TYR A 67 -2.03 -10.64 9.14
N LEU A 68 -3.12 -10.07 9.63
CA LEU A 68 -3.29 -8.61 9.82
C LEU A 68 -2.92 -7.77 8.59
N GLY A 69 -3.19 -8.29 7.41
CA GLY A 69 -2.84 -7.61 6.14
C GLY A 69 -1.40 -7.76 5.70
N PHE A 70 -0.53 -8.38 6.50
CA PHE A 70 0.85 -8.72 6.16
C PHE A 70 0.95 -10.08 5.49
N GLY A 71 1.93 -10.23 4.63
CA GLY A 71 2.45 -11.49 4.10
C GLY A 71 3.91 -11.65 4.51
N PHE A 72 4.43 -12.87 4.36
CA PHE A 72 5.78 -13.24 4.81
C PHE A 72 6.60 -13.77 3.66
N TYR A 73 7.89 -13.55 3.69
CA TYR A 73 8.84 -14.09 2.72
C TYR A 73 10.17 -14.38 3.39
N LYS A 74 10.91 -15.35 2.83
CA LYS A 74 12.27 -15.65 3.28
C LYS A 74 13.23 -14.79 2.47
N ASP A 75 14.02 -13.98 3.16
CA ASP A 75 15.08 -13.19 2.54
C ASP A 75 16.20 -14.16 2.11
N SER A 76 16.55 -14.13 0.82
CA SER A 76 17.56 -15.02 0.24
C SER A 76 18.95 -14.76 0.80
N ASN A 77 19.28 -13.52 1.11
CA ASN A 77 20.60 -13.11 1.58
C ASN A 77 20.78 -13.36 3.08
N ALA A 78 19.81 -12.89 3.89
CA ALA A 78 19.88 -13.04 5.35
C ALA A 78 19.36 -14.40 5.85
N LYS A 79 18.75 -15.22 4.98
CA LYS A 79 18.07 -16.49 5.33
C LYS A 79 16.98 -16.36 6.41
N GLU A 80 16.55 -15.14 6.70
CA GLU A 80 15.56 -14.79 7.72
C GLU A 80 14.16 -14.60 7.14
N TRP A 81 13.14 -14.77 7.97
CA TRP A 81 11.78 -14.45 7.63
C TRP A 81 11.52 -12.96 7.86
N LYS A 82 11.06 -12.28 6.79
CA LYS A 82 10.66 -10.88 6.83
C LYS A 82 9.19 -10.73 6.47
N CYS A 83 8.55 -9.69 6.99
CA CYS A 83 7.19 -9.35 6.61
C CYS A 83 7.16 -8.26 5.52
N ARG A 84 6.07 -8.26 4.77
CA ARG A 84 5.73 -7.22 3.79
C ARG A 84 4.21 -7.06 3.74
N PRO A 85 3.67 -5.93 3.28
CA PRO A 85 2.25 -5.84 3.03
C PRO A 85 1.80 -6.96 2.08
N HIS A 86 0.69 -7.64 2.41
CA HIS A 86 0.13 -8.68 1.53
C HIS A 86 -0.32 -8.05 0.20
N GLN A 87 -0.24 -8.83 -0.89
CA GLN A 87 -0.60 -8.34 -2.24
C GLN A 87 -2.01 -7.74 -2.30
N ASP A 88 -2.99 -8.31 -1.60
CA ASP A 88 -4.35 -7.78 -1.55
C ASP A 88 -4.40 -6.41 -0.86
N SER A 89 -3.60 -6.22 0.19
CA SER A 89 -3.49 -4.93 0.90
C SER A 89 -2.93 -3.85 -0.01
N VAL A 90 -1.89 -4.20 -0.79
CA VAL A 90 -1.30 -3.31 -1.81
C VAL A 90 -2.29 -3.02 -2.94
N LYS A 91 -3.01 -4.04 -3.42
CA LYS A 91 -4.06 -3.87 -4.45
C LYS A 91 -5.16 -2.92 -3.97
N LYS A 92 -5.67 -3.11 -2.75
CA LYS A 92 -6.68 -2.22 -2.15
C LYS A 92 -6.18 -0.78 -2.04
N PHE A 93 -4.93 -0.59 -1.61
CA PHE A 93 -4.30 0.72 -1.53
C PHE A 93 -4.17 1.38 -2.90
N LYS A 94 -3.63 0.67 -3.90
CA LYS A 94 -3.54 1.15 -5.30
C LYS A 94 -4.92 1.50 -5.86
N SER A 95 -5.96 0.70 -5.60
CA SER A 95 -7.34 0.99 -6.01
C SER A 95 -7.86 2.26 -5.38
N ARG A 96 -7.65 2.46 -4.07
CA ARG A 96 -8.07 3.67 -3.37
C ARG A 96 -7.38 4.92 -3.91
N LEU A 97 -6.09 4.86 -4.17
CA LEU A 97 -5.35 5.95 -4.81
C LEU A 97 -5.85 6.24 -6.23
N LYS A 98 -6.22 5.19 -6.99
CA LYS A 98 -6.84 5.32 -8.32
C LYS A 98 -8.17 6.06 -8.27
N GLU A 99 -9.02 5.77 -7.30
CA GLU A 99 -10.29 6.48 -7.07
C GLU A 99 -10.06 7.97 -6.76
N LEU A 100 -9.19 8.28 -5.79
CA LEU A 100 -8.85 9.64 -5.39
C LEU A 100 -8.24 10.47 -6.53
N THR A 101 -7.52 9.81 -7.43
CA THR A 101 -6.92 10.43 -8.63
C THR A 101 -7.77 10.25 -9.89
N CYS A 102 -9.05 9.98 -9.74
CA CYS A 102 -9.95 9.91 -10.89
C CYS A 102 -10.09 11.29 -11.54
N ARG A 103 -9.81 11.36 -12.86
CA ARG A 103 -9.89 12.60 -13.63
C ARG A 103 -11.33 13.11 -13.86
N LYS A 104 -12.33 12.23 -13.64
CA LYS A 104 -13.75 12.60 -13.77
C LYS A 104 -14.29 13.23 -12.50
N THR A 105 -13.71 12.92 -11.35
CA THR A 105 -14.16 13.48 -10.06
C THR A 105 -13.80 14.97 -9.96
N PRO A 106 -14.74 15.87 -9.67
CA PRO A 106 -14.48 17.29 -9.50
C PRO A 106 -13.55 17.56 -8.33
N GLY A 107 -13.00 18.77 -8.27
CA GLY A 107 -12.16 19.25 -7.19
C GLY A 107 -10.80 19.77 -7.65
N THR A 108 -10.18 20.56 -6.78
CA THR A 108 -8.86 21.15 -7.01
C THR A 108 -7.76 20.10 -6.89
N VAL A 109 -6.62 20.34 -7.54
CA VAL A 109 -5.41 19.49 -7.39
C VAL A 109 -4.99 19.43 -5.94
N THR A 110 -4.95 20.56 -5.24
CA THR A 110 -4.58 20.66 -3.83
C THR A 110 -5.53 19.84 -2.92
N GLY A 111 -6.84 19.91 -3.14
CA GLY A 111 -7.81 19.11 -2.38
C GLY A 111 -7.66 17.60 -2.62
N LYS A 112 -7.28 17.20 -3.86
CA LYS A 112 -6.97 15.80 -4.14
C LYS A 112 -5.68 15.36 -3.46
N ILE A 113 -4.62 16.19 -3.47
CA ILE A 113 -3.36 15.93 -2.79
C ILE A 113 -3.58 15.74 -1.28
N ALA A 114 -4.38 16.58 -0.64
CA ALA A 114 -4.70 16.44 0.79
C ALA A 114 -5.32 15.07 1.12
N LYS A 115 -6.31 14.63 0.33
CA LYS A 115 -6.94 13.31 0.48
C LYS A 115 -5.97 12.14 0.21
N ILE A 116 -5.11 12.28 -0.80
CA ILE A 116 -4.06 11.29 -1.10
C ILE A 116 -3.11 11.17 0.09
N ASN A 117 -2.63 12.28 0.64
CA ASN A 117 -1.71 12.31 1.76
C ASN A 117 -2.31 11.64 3.00
N GLN A 118 -3.59 11.91 3.31
CA GLN A 118 -4.28 11.28 4.44
C GLN A 118 -4.27 9.76 4.32
N VAL A 119 -4.69 9.23 3.16
CA VAL A 119 -4.73 7.78 2.91
C VAL A 119 -3.33 7.18 2.90
N THR A 120 -2.37 7.85 2.26
CA THR A 120 -0.98 7.40 2.16
C THR A 120 -0.31 7.31 3.52
N ARG A 121 -0.42 8.36 4.34
CA ARG A 121 0.17 8.37 5.69
C ARG A 121 -0.42 7.28 6.57
N GLY A 122 -1.75 7.13 6.59
CA GLY A 122 -2.41 6.10 7.39
C GLY A 122 -1.97 4.69 6.99
N TRP A 123 -1.92 4.41 5.68
CA TRP A 123 -1.53 3.10 5.18
C TRP A 123 -0.04 2.80 5.44
N ILE A 124 0.86 3.75 5.19
CA ILE A 124 2.30 3.59 5.43
C ILE A 124 2.58 3.42 6.93
N ASN A 125 1.96 4.20 7.81
CA ASN A 125 2.13 4.06 9.26
C ASN A 125 1.75 2.66 9.75
N TYR A 126 0.69 2.08 9.22
CA TYR A 126 0.26 0.73 9.58
C TYR A 126 1.26 -0.33 9.11
N PHE A 127 1.72 -0.23 7.86
CA PHE A 127 2.60 -1.23 7.24
C PHE A 127 4.09 -0.92 7.36
N ALA A 128 4.50 0.10 8.11
CA ALA A 128 5.89 0.58 8.16
C ALA A 128 6.91 -0.48 8.61
N LEU A 129 6.49 -1.50 9.39
CA LEU A 129 7.35 -2.64 9.76
C LEU A 129 7.71 -3.53 8.57
N GLY A 130 6.88 -3.57 7.54
CA GLY A 130 7.05 -4.44 6.39
C GLY A 130 7.99 -3.87 5.34
N SER A 131 8.75 -4.73 4.68
CA SER A 131 9.58 -4.35 3.52
C SER A 131 8.72 -3.97 2.33
N MET A 132 8.76 -2.70 1.90
CA MET A 132 7.92 -2.21 0.80
C MET A 132 8.56 -1.08 -0.02
N LYS A 133 9.89 -0.88 0.06
CA LYS A 133 10.62 0.20 -0.61
C LYS A 133 10.32 0.30 -2.11
N THR A 134 10.43 -0.82 -2.83
CA THR A 134 10.17 -0.88 -4.28
C THR A 134 8.71 -0.54 -4.60
N ALA A 135 7.76 -1.10 -3.84
CA ALA A 135 6.33 -0.81 -4.05
C ALA A 135 6.00 0.67 -3.83
N MET A 136 6.64 1.34 -2.85
CA MET A 136 6.45 2.77 -2.60
C MET A 136 7.01 3.63 -3.74
N ALA A 137 8.16 3.28 -4.29
CA ALA A 137 8.74 3.98 -5.44
C ALA A 137 7.83 3.89 -6.69
N GLU A 138 7.29 2.70 -6.98
CA GLU A 138 6.33 2.49 -8.07
C GLU A 138 5.03 3.30 -7.88
N ILE A 139 4.51 3.30 -6.66
CA ILE A 139 3.29 4.06 -6.33
C ILE A 139 3.53 5.55 -6.48
N ASP A 140 4.67 6.08 -6.05
CA ASP A 140 5.03 7.48 -6.23
C ASP A 140 5.07 7.89 -7.71
N GLU A 141 5.67 7.08 -8.58
CA GLU A 141 5.72 7.38 -10.01
C GLU A 141 4.32 7.34 -10.63
N HIS A 142 3.53 6.34 -10.24
CA HIS A 142 2.15 6.23 -10.69
C HIS A 142 1.31 7.43 -10.25
N LEU A 143 1.39 7.86 -9.00
CA LEU A 143 0.68 9.04 -8.48
C LEU A 143 1.08 10.32 -9.21
N ARG A 144 2.38 10.55 -9.42
CA ARG A 144 2.86 11.70 -10.18
C ARG A 144 2.27 11.73 -11.61
N THR A 145 2.25 10.58 -12.28
CA THR A 145 1.66 10.47 -13.62
C THR A 145 0.17 10.77 -13.60
N ARG A 146 -0.58 10.25 -12.62
CA ARG A 146 -2.02 10.51 -12.50
C ARG A 146 -2.32 11.97 -12.17
N LEU A 147 -1.52 12.62 -11.34
CA LEU A 147 -1.66 14.05 -11.05
C LEU A 147 -1.38 14.91 -12.28
N ARG A 148 -0.36 14.57 -13.10
CA ARG A 148 -0.12 15.22 -14.39
C ARG A 148 -1.32 15.12 -15.31
N VAL A 149 -1.97 13.96 -15.39
CA VAL A 149 -3.22 13.77 -16.15
C VAL A 149 -4.33 14.70 -15.67
N ILE A 150 -4.47 14.85 -14.35
CA ILE A 150 -5.51 15.74 -13.77
C ILE A 150 -5.20 17.20 -14.09
N ILE A 151 -3.95 17.63 -13.90
CA ILE A 151 -3.51 19.00 -14.18
C ILE A 151 -3.73 19.30 -15.66
N TRP A 152 -3.31 18.43 -16.56
CA TRP A 152 -3.50 18.59 -17.99
C TRP A 152 -4.98 18.70 -18.37
N LYS A 153 -5.84 17.90 -17.77
CA LYS A 153 -7.29 18.00 -17.98
C LYS A 153 -7.87 19.32 -17.49
N GLN A 154 -7.35 19.86 -16.37
CA GLN A 154 -7.81 21.15 -15.85
C GLN A 154 -7.41 22.34 -16.74
N TRP A 155 -6.33 22.20 -17.49
CA TRP A 155 -5.91 23.17 -18.49
C TRP A 155 -6.65 23.00 -19.83
N LYS A 156 -7.93 23.08 -19.81
CA LYS A 156 -8.86 22.68 -20.89
C LYS A 156 -8.46 23.10 -22.30
N VAL A 157 -7.99 24.32 -22.48
CA VAL A 157 -7.69 24.92 -23.80
C VAL A 157 -6.18 25.10 -24.05
N PRO A 158 -5.71 25.08 -25.31
CA PRO A 158 -4.29 25.22 -25.65
C PRO A 158 -3.62 26.44 -25.02
N LYS A 159 -4.24 27.60 -25.06
CA LYS A 159 -3.70 28.84 -24.43
C LYS A 159 -3.44 28.67 -22.94
N LYS A 160 -4.35 27.98 -22.21
CA LYS A 160 -4.16 27.74 -20.77
C LYS A 160 -3.09 26.67 -20.51
N ARG A 161 -2.95 25.68 -21.38
CA ARG A 161 -1.89 24.66 -21.34
C ARG A 161 -0.52 25.31 -21.55
N GLU A 162 -0.39 26.16 -22.58
CA GLU A 162 0.82 26.91 -22.86
C GLU A 162 1.21 27.81 -21.69
N TRP A 163 0.26 28.64 -21.21
CA TRP A 163 0.48 29.50 -20.06
C TRP A 163 0.93 28.71 -18.82
N GLY A 164 0.28 27.59 -18.54
CA GLY A 164 0.62 26.72 -17.40
C GLY A 164 2.03 26.13 -17.51
N LEU A 165 2.44 25.71 -18.72
CA LEU A 165 3.78 25.19 -19.00
C LEU A 165 4.84 26.28 -18.85
N LEU A 166 4.60 27.49 -19.39
CA LEU A 166 5.49 28.65 -19.24
C LEU A 166 5.68 29.04 -17.78
N LYS A 167 4.58 29.10 -17.01
CA LYS A 167 4.63 29.39 -15.56
C LYS A 167 5.45 28.34 -14.78
N LEU A 168 5.55 27.11 -15.26
CA LEU A 168 6.36 26.04 -14.70
C LEU A 168 7.79 25.97 -15.28
N GLY A 169 8.22 27.00 -16.02
CA GLY A 169 9.57 27.14 -16.50
C GLY A 169 9.88 26.36 -17.79
N VAL A 170 8.87 25.94 -18.55
CA VAL A 170 9.09 25.33 -19.86
C VAL A 170 9.38 26.39 -20.91
N VAL A 171 10.41 26.16 -21.73
CA VAL A 171 10.77 27.05 -22.85
C VAL A 171 9.61 27.22 -23.81
N THR A 172 9.39 28.44 -24.32
CA THR A 172 8.24 28.86 -25.17
C THR A 172 7.99 27.91 -26.34
N TYR A 173 9.03 27.52 -27.06
CA TYR A 173 8.92 26.58 -28.17
C TYR A 173 8.23 25.28 -27.80
N TRP A 174 8.70 24.63 -26.70
CA TRP A 174 8.12 23.37 -26.23
C TRP A 174 6.75 23.56 -25.58
N ALA A 175 6.51 24.67 -24.90
CA ALA A 175 5.22 25.00 -24.31
C ALA A 175 4.14 25.13 -25.38
N LYS A 176 4.42 25.90 -26.45
CA LYS A 176 3.52 26.09 -27.60
C LYS A 176 3.24 24.78 -28.32
N ARG A 177 4.29 24.00 -28.65
CA ARG A 177 4.17 22.70 -29.36
C ARG A 177 3.39 21.68 -28.52
N THR A 178 3.71 21.55 -27.23
CA THR A 178 3.05 20.57 -26.34
C THR A 178 1.60 20.95 -26.07
N SER A 179 1.26 22.23 -25.98
CA SER A 179 -0.10 22.72 -25.71
C SER A 179 -1.13 22.22 -26.74
N GLN A 180 -0.68 21.93 -27.96
CA GLN A 180 -1.51 21.45 -29.07
C GLN A 180 -1.83 19.94 -29.01
N TRP A 181 -1.24 19.17 -28.08
CA TRP A 181 -1.45 17.72 -28.00
C TRP A 181 -2.84 17.28 -27.52
N GLY A 182 -3.78 18.21 -27.40
CA GLY A 182 -5.18 17.92 -27.18
C GLY A 182 -5.46 17.09 -25.93
N ASP A 183 -6.41 16.17 -26.03
CA ASP A 183 -6.93 15.39 -24.91
C ASP A 183 -6.26 14.03 -24.72
N HIS A 184 -5.07 13.85 -25.30
CA HIS A 184 -4.25 12.66 -25.11
C HIS A 184 -3.59 12.64 -23.73
N TYR A 185 -4.39 12.72 -22.67
CA TYR A 185 -3.98 12.93 -21.27
C TYR A 185 -2.85 12.02 -20.80
N GLN A 186 -2.99 10.71 -21.05
CA GLN A 186 -1.99 9.73 -20.60
C GLN A 186 -0.68 9.87 -21.37
N PHE A 187 -0.77 10.06 -22.68
CA PHE A 187 0.40 10.29 -23.52
C PHE A 187 1.19 11.52 -23.06
N VAL A 188 0.53 12.65 -22.89
CA VAL A 188 1.17 13.91 -22.46
C VAL A 188 1.79 13.78 -21.08
N ALA A 189 1.10 13.12 -20.15
CA ALA A 189 1.57 12.92 -18.77
C ALA A 189 2.86 12.10 -18.67
N THR A 190 3.15 11.27 -19.68
CA THR A 190 4.37 10.44 -19.75
C THR A 190 5.52 11.10 -20.53
N LYS A 191 5.26 12.19 -21.26
CA LYS A 191 6.29 12.87 -22.06
C LYS A 191 7.18 13.79 -21.21
N SER A 192 8.41 13.97 -21.68
CA SER A 192 9.46 14.71 -20.96
C SER A 192 9.07 16.15 -20.62
N CYS A 193 8.35 16.84 -21.51
CA CYS A 193 7.94 18.21 -21.31
C CYS A 193 7.09 18.35 -20.04
N LEU A 194 5.96 17.60 -19.92
CA LEU A 194 5.10 17.68 -18.75
C LEU A 194 5.72 17.00 -17.53
N LYS A 195 6.56 15.96 -17.70
CA LYS A 195 7.33 15.35 -16.60
C LYS A 195 8.27 16.35 -15.93
N ARG A 196 8.96 17.19 -16.71
CA ARG A 196 9.85 18.26 -16.18
C ARG A 196 9.04 19.39 -15.57
N ALA A 197 8.01 19.88 -16.26
CA ALA A 197 7.15 20.96 -15.76
C ALA A 197 6.49 20.62 -14.44
N VAL A 198 5.90 19.41 -14.32
CA VAL A 198 5.27 18.92 -13.10
C VAL A 198 6.16 17.82 -12.50
N SER A 199 7.33 18.26 -12.02
CA SER A 199 8.35 17.39 -11.43
C SER A 199 7.97 16.93 -10.00
N LYS A 200 8.82 16.08 -9.38
CA LYS A 200 8.67 15.66 -7.99
C LYS A 200 8.65 16.88 -7.06
N GLU A 201 9.55 17.83 -7.30
CA GLU A 201 9.74 19.05 -6.50
C GLU A 201 8.54 19.99 -6.60
N VAL A 202 7.97 20.13 -7.80
CA VAL A 202 6.76 20.96 -8.01
C VAL A 202 5.56 20.36 -7.27
N LEU A 203 5.38 19.04 -7.32
CA LEU A 203 4.32 18.36 -6.59
C LEU A 203 4.56 18.37 -5.08
N ALA A 204 5.80 18.26 -4.62
CA ALA A 204 6.15 18.40 -3.21
C ALA A 204 5.83 19.80 -2.68
N ARG A 205 6.18 20.87 -3.44
CA ARG A 205 5.77 22.26 -3.11
C ARG A 205 4.25 22.44 -3.09
N ALA A 206 3.51 21.69 -3.91
CA ALA A 206 2.05 21.65 -3.85
C ALA A 206 1.51 20.79 -2.68
N GLY A 207 2.39 20.24 -1.83
CA GLY A 207 2.07 19.50 -0.63
C GLY A 207 1.97 17.98 -0.80
N LEU A 208 2.33 17.40 -1.96
CA LEU A 208 2.31 15.94 -2.14
C LEU A 208 3.42 15.27 -1.33
N VAL A 209 3.05 14.38 -0.43
CA VAL A 209 3.99 13.54 0.31
C VAL A 209 4.52 12.43 -0.59
N SER A 210 5.83 12.25 -0.65
CA SER A 210 6.46 11.09 -1.29
C SER A 210 6.21 9.85 -0.43
N CYS A 211 5.61 8.83 -1.02
CA CYS A 211 5.37 7.54 -0.35
C CYS A 211 6.70 6.90 0.08
N LEU A 212 7.71 6.95 -0.80
CA LEU A 212 9.02 6.36 -0.54
C LEU A 212 9.76 7.06 0.60
N ASP A 213 9.81 8.40 0.56
CA ASP A 213 10.55 9.18 1.55
C ASP A 213 9.87 9.05 2.93
N TYR A 214 8.54 9.15 2.98
CA TYR A 214 7.76 8.97 4.19
C TYR A 214 7.87 7.54 4.76
N TYR A 215 7.84 6.53 3.88
CA TYR A 215 8.08 5.15 4.31
C TYR A 215 9.47 4.96 4.91
N SER A 216 10.51 5.50 4.27
CA SER A 216 11.89 5.36 4.73
C SER A 216 12.08 5.95 6.13
N GLU A 217 11.50 7.13 6.37
CA GLU A 217 11.49 7.77 7.69
C GLU A 217 10.78 6.90 8.74
N ARG A 218 9.55 6.44 8.43
CA ARG A 218 8.74 5.65 9.37
C ARG A 218 9.30 4.26 9.62
N HIS A 219 9.90 3.64 8.63
CA HIS A 219 10.53 2.33 8.74
C HIS A 219 11.74 2.38 9.65
N ALA A 220 12.60 3.39 9.49
CA ALA A 220 13.75 3.61 10.36
C ALA A 220 13.34 3.77 11.84
N LEU A 221 12.31 4.59 12.11
CA LEU A 221 11.80 4.81 13.48
C LEU A 221 11.19 3.57 14.15
N LYS A 222 10.78 2.56 13.38
CA LYS A 222 10.20 1.32 13.93
C LYS A 222 11.20 0.18 14.09
N LEU A 223 12.40 0.33 13.56
CA LEU A 223 13.50 -0.63 13.70
C LEU A 223 14.47 -0.26 14.83
N CYS A 224 14.41 0.98 15.31
CA CYS A 224 15.04 1.44 16.53
C CYS A 224 14.16 1.11 17.76
#